data_78051703420045f7e6c42283eef88ae0
#
_entry.id   78051703420045f7e6c42283eef88ae0
#
_cell.length_a   1.000
_cell.length_b   1.000
_cell.length_c   1.000
_cell.angle_alpha   90.00
_cell.angle_beta   90.00
_cell.angle_gamma   90.00
#
_symmetry.space_group_name_H-M   'P 1'
#
loop_
_entity.id
_entity.type
_entity.pdbx_description
1 polymer ?
#
loop_
_entity_poly.entity_id
_entity_poly.type
_entity_poly.pdbx_seq_one_letter_code
_entity_poly.pdbx_strand_id
1 'polypeptide(L)'
;MNATRQAAVVQLCPRRAVATRPRLGFLGLGRIGGARMEALIDAEVADVVAVADIDPELAREAAQLGGIDACASLDQLLEQRLDGVVIATPSALHAGQAMAALERGLAVFCHKPLARTAAEAAQMVAAAHAHDRLLGVDFSYRHVAGVASLREQVRAGELGDIYAIDLTFHNACDPDKAWFYDVTQSGGGCVMDLGVHLIDLAMWVTGRTRVESVDAQLYRHGKRLVPPVSLPEDYASVQYRLDNGGVADGACVRLACSWRLPAGAGAVIEASFYGTRGGASLRNVGGSVCDFIVARHDGARSCRLAAPQDDWDGRALVDWARQLALDPHFDPGARRLVDVAAIVDRIYGR
;
A
#
# COMPACT_ATOMS: atom_id res chain seq x y z
N MET A 1 -20.15 -69.99 -6.33
CA MET A 1 -19.10 -69.00 -6.05
C MET A 1 -19.32 -67.82 -6.96
N ASN A 2 -20.02 -66.80 -6.49
CA ASN A 2 -20.30 -65.57 -7.25
C ASN A 2 -19.39 -64.45 -6.73
N ALA A 3 -18.44 -64.05 -7.58
CA ALA A 3 -17.58 -62.89 -7.33
C ALA A 3 -18.24 -61.65 -7.87
N THR A 4 -18.75 -60.84 -6.95
CA THR A 4 -19.32 -59.51 -7.25
C THR A 4 -18.16 -58.51 -7.51
N ARG A 5 -17.98 -58.08 -8.75
CA ARG A 5 -17.09 -56.97 -9.09
C ARG A 5 -17.68 -55.67 -8.61
N GLN A 6 -17.06 -55.05 -7.62
CA GLN A 6 -17.32 -53.66 -7.23
C GLN A 6 -16.66 -52.73 -8.26
N ALA A 7 -17.48 -51.96 -8.97
CA ALA A 7 -17.02 -50.90 -9.85
C ALA A 7 -16.59 -49.72 -8.98
N ALA A 8 -15.30 -49.33 -9.10
CA ALA A 8 -14.78 -48.14 -8.49
C ALA A 8 -15.37 -46.91 -9.19
N VAL A 9 -16.17 -46.14 -8.49
CA VAL A 9 -16.64 -44.82 -8.94
C VAL A 9 -15.47 -43.86 -8.85
N VAL A 10 -14.87 -43.52 -9.99
CA VAL A 10 -13.89 -42.45 -10.11
C VAL A 10 -14.63 -41.14 -9.93
N GLN A 11 -14.50 -40.56 -8.75
CA GLN A 11 -14.98 -39.22 -8.44
C GLN A 11 -14.13 -38.22 -9.22
N LEU A 12 -14.65 -37.75 -10.36
CA LEU A 12 -14.06 -36.67 -11.12
C LEU A 12 -14.04 -35.42 -10.23
N CYS A 13 -12.85 -35.00 -9.79
CA CYS A 13 -12.64 -33.68 -9.22
C CYS A 13 -13.21 -32.64 -10.20
N PRO A 14 -14.04 -31.68 -9.74
CA PRO A 14 -14.50 -30.62 -10.62
C PRO A 14 -13.28 -29.90 -11.19
N ARG A 15 -13.18 -29.81 -12.51
CA ARG A 15 -12.19 -28.96 -13.18
C ARG A 15 -12.31 -27.58 -12.59
N ARG A 16 -11.26 -27.11 -11.94
CA ARG A 16 -11.12 -25.70 -11.53
C ARG A 16 -11.44 -24.87 -12.76
N ALA A 17 -12.52 -24.07 -12.69
CA ALA A 17 -12.82 -23.12 -13.75
C ALA A 17 -11.57 -22.27 -13.97
N VAL A 18 -11.14 -22.12 -15.22
CA VAL A 18 -10.07 -21.19 -15.57
C VAL A 18 -10.58 -19.83 -15.12
N ALA A 19 -9.95 -19.24 -14.12
CA ALA A 19 -10.31 -17.91 -13.67
C ALA A 19 -10.24 -16.96 -14.88
N THR A 20 -11.34 -16.34 -15.23
CA THR A 20 -11.34 -15.31 -16.27
C THR A 20 -10.57 -14.12 -15.75
N ARG A 21 -9.75 -13.52 -16.62
CA ARG A 21 -9.04 -12.28 -16.27
C ARG A 21 -10.06 -11.20 -15.88
N PRO A 22 -9.93 -10.54 -14.72
CA PRO A 22 -10.84 -9.47 -14.34
C PRO A 22 -10.68 -8.27 -15.29
N ARG A 23 -11.79 -7.64 -15.58
CA ARG A 23 -11.89 -6.45 -16.44
C ARG A 23 -11.74 -5.20 -15.58
N LEU A 24 -10.70 -4.42 -15.80
CA LEU A 24 -10.36 -3.28 -14.95
C LEU A 24 -10.48 -1.95 -15.70
N GLY A 25 -10.98 -0.95 -14.97
CA GLY A 25 -10.93 0.44 -15.37
C GLY A 25 -9.84 1.20 -14.60
N PHE A 26 -9.16 2.15 -15.23
CA PHE A 26 -8.18 3.02 -14.58
C PHE A 26 -8.68 4.46 -14.52
N LEU A 27 -8.57 5.06 -13.34
CA LEU A 27 -8.89 6.46 -13.08
C LEU A 27 -7.64 7.19 -12.58
N GLY A 28 -7.11 8.09 -13.41
CA GLY A 28 -5.82 8.76 -13.21
C GLY A 28 -4.67 7.98 -13.87
N LEU A 29 -4.10 8.59 -14.93
CA LEU A 29 -3.03 8.02 -15.76
C LEU A 29 -1.72 8.82 -15.67
N GLY A 30 -1.59 9.65 -14.65
CA GLY A 30 -0.33 10.31 -14.37
C GLY A 30 0.80 9.29 -14.17
N ARG A 31 2.03 9.77 -13.88
CA ARG A 31 3.23 8.92 -13.76
C ARG A 31 3.00 7.59 -13.01
N ILE A 32 2.28 7.62 -11.88
CA ILE A 32 2.05 6.40 -11.09
C ILE A 32 0.96 5.53 -11.72
N GLY A 33 -0.18 6.11 -12.11
CA GLY A 33 -1.27 5.35 -12.73
C GLY A 33 -0.85 4.65 -14.01
N GLY A 34 -0.08 5.36 -14.86
CA GLY A 34 0.50 4.80 -16.09
C GLY A 34 1.44 3.62 -15.80
N ALA A 35 2.40 3.79 -14.88
CA ALA A 35 3.32 2.73 -14.48
C ALA A 35 2.57 1.50 -13.89
N ARG A 36 1.51 1.72 -13.12
CA ARG A 36 0.66 0.63 -12.60
C ARG A 36 -0.10 -0.10 -13.70
N MET A 37 -0.59 0.64 -14.68
CA MET A 37 -1.27 0.06 -15.84
C MET A 37 -0.32 -0.79 -16.68
N GLU A 38 0.88 -0.29 -16.97
CA GLU A 38 1.93 -1.04 -17.69
C GLU A 38 2.29 -2.33 -16.97
N ALA A 39 2.57 -2.27 -15.65
CA ALA A 39 2.90 -3.46 -14.86
C ALA A 39 1.77 -4.52 -14.88
N LEU A 40 0.52 -4.08 -14.91
CA LEU A 40 -0.62 -5.00 -14.98
C LEU A 40 -0.75 -5.65 -16.36
N ILE A 41 -0.54 -4.88 -17.44
CA ILE A 41 -0.56 -5.36 -18.82
C ILE A 41 0.57 -6.38 -19.03
N ASP A 42 1.78 -6.06 -18.60
CA ASP A 42 2.95 -6.94 -18.72
C ASP A 42 2.80 -8.25 -17.93
N ALA A 43 2.12 -8.19 -16.78
CA ALA A 43 1.85 -9.38 -15.97
C ALA A 43 0.74 -10.28 -16.53
N GLU A 44 -0.05 -9.80 -17.49
CA GLU A 44 -1.16 -10.51 -18.14
C GLU A 44 -2.19 -11.15 -17.19
N VAL A 45 -2.43 -10.54 -16.03
CA VAL A 45 -3.32 -11.07 -14.97
C VAL A 45 -4.73 -10.50 -15.01
N ALA A 46 -4.94 -9.38 -15.72
CA ALA A 46 -6.22 -8.71 -15.88
C ALA A 46 -6.28 -8.03 -17.26
N ASP A 47 -7.48 -7.70 -17.71
CA ASP A 47 -7.71 -6.95 -18.94
C ASP A 47 -8.02 -5.48 -18.56
N VAL A 48 -7.18 -4.56 -18.99
CA VAL A 48 -7.48 -3.12 -18.92
C VAL A 48 -8.42 -2.80 -20.06
N VAL A 49 -9.65 -2.39 -19.78
CA VAL A 49 -10.70 -2.21 -20.79
C VAL A 49 -11.18 -0.78 -20.94
N ALA A 50 -10.96 0.06 -19.92
CA ALA A 50 -11.34 1.46 -19.98
C ALA A 50 -10.44 2.32 -19.09
N VAL A 51 -10.26 3.58 -19.47
CA VAL A 51 -9.44 4.55 -18.73
C VAL A 51 -10.12 5.92 -18.71
N ALA A 52 -9.86 6.68 -17.64
CA ALA A 52 -10.26 8.08 -17.55
C ALA A 52 -9.17 8.91 -16.85
N ASP A 53 -8.92 10.10 -17.36
CA ASP A 53 -8.05 11.10 -16.75
C ASP A 53 -8.63 12.49 -16.98
N ILE A 54 -8.27 13.43 -16.10
CA ILE A 54 -8.63 14.85 -16.28
C ILE A 54 -7.91 15.45 -17.50
N ASP A 55 -6.74 14.92 -17.85
CA ASP A 55 -6.04 15.18 -19.09
C ASP A 55 -6.51 14.17 -20.16
N PRO A 56 -7.32 14.60 -21.14
CA PRO A 56 -7.85 13.70 -22.16
C PRO A 56 -6.79 13.15 -23.10
N GLU A 57 -5.60 13.77 -23.17
CA GLU A 57 -4.50 13.23 -23.98
C GLU A 57 -3.99 11.94 -23.39
N LEU A 58 -3.77 11.88 -22.06
CA LEU A 58 -3.33 10.66 -21.37
C LEU A 58 -4.31 9.50 -21.60
N ALA A 59 -5.62 9.78 -21.51
CA ALA A 59 -6.63 8.75 -21.79
C ALA A 59 -6.60 8.28 -23.25
N ARG A 60 -6.37 9.19 -24.21
CA ARG A 60 -6.26 8.85 -25.64
C ARG A 60 -4.97 8.07 -25.95
N GLU A 61 -3.86 8.43 -25.34
CA GLU A 61 -2.60 7.69 -25.48
C GLU A 61 -2.74 6.25 -24.97
N ALA A 62 -3.35 6.07 -23.80
CA ALA A 62 -3.62 4.74 -23.27
C ALA A 62 -4.54 3.91 -24.19
N ALA A 63 -5.56 4.52 -24.79
CA ALA A 63 -6.47 3.86 -25.73
C ALA A 63 -5.77 3.39 -27.01
N GLN A 64 -4.64 3.98 -27.40
CA GLN A 64 -3.85 3.55 -28.57
C GLN A 64 -3.17 2.20 -28.36
N LEU A 65 -3.05 1.69 -27.14
CA LEU A 65 -2.57 0.34 -26.86
C LEU A 65 -3.53 -0.74 -27.39
N GLY A 66 -4.75 -0.36 -27.78
CA GLY A 66 -5.77 -1.21 -28.39
C GLY A 66 -6.66 -1.92 -27.38
N GLY A 67 -7.95 -1.97 -27.67
CA GLY A 67 -8.95 -2.62 -26.81
C GLY A 67 -9.28 -1.88 -25.50
N ILE A 68 -8.84 -0.63 -25.34
CA ILE A 68 -9.05 0.23 -24.19
C ILE A 68 -9.93 1.42 -24.60
N ASP A 69 -11.03 1.64 -23.90
CA ASP A 69 -11.92 2.76 -24.14
C ASP A 69 -11.48 3.99 -23.32
N ALA A 70 -11.30 5.15 -23.99
CA ALA A 70 -11.06 6.43 -23.33
C ALA A 70 -12.39 7.04 -22.88
N CYS A 71 -12.61 7.14 -21.58
CA CYS A 71 -13.78 7.73 -20.95
C CYS A 71 -13.51 9.19 -20.56
N ALA A 72 -14.51 10.07 -20.73
CA ALA A 72 -14.35 11.49 -20.39
C ALA A 72 -14.56 11.79 -18.90
N SER A 73 -15.06 10.85 -18.11
CA SER A 73 -15.35 11.04 -16.69
C SER A 73 -15.37 9.71 -15.92
N LEU A 74 -15.36 9.82 -14.57
CA LEU A 74 -15.61 8.68 -13.68
C LEU A 74 -16.94 8.00 -13.99
N ASP A 75 -18.01 8.77 -14.21
CA ASP A 75 -19.35 8.19 -14.48
C ASP A 75 -19.35 7.33 -15.74
N GLN A 76 -18.74 7.81 -16.83
CA GLN A 76 -18.60 7.01 -18.06
C GLN A 76 -17.71 5.77 -17.85
N LEU A 77 -16.64 5.88 -17.05
CA LEU A 77 -15.81 4.75 -16.69
C LEU A 77 -16.61 3.69 -15.93
N LEU A 78 -17.44 4.11 -14.97
CA LEU A 78 -18.26 3.22 -14.15
C LEU A 78 -19.47 2.64 -14.89
N GLU A 79 -19.82 3.13 -16.07
CA GLU A 79 -20.82 2.55 -16.98
C GLU A 79 -20.26 1.38 -17.80
N GLN A 80 -18.93 1.23 -17.84
CA GLN A 80 -18.29 0.12 -18.54
C GLN A 80 -18.51 -1.20 -17.78
N ARG A 81 -18.41 -2.32 -18.51
CA ARG A 81 -18.49 -3.66 -17.90
C ARG A 81 -17.16 -3.98 -17.20
N LEU A 82 -17.06 -3.64 -15.93
CA LEU A 82 -15.88 -3.79 -15.11
C LEU A 82 -16.12 -4.78 -13.94
N ASP A 83 -15.03 -5.42 -13.50
CA ASP A 83 -14.97 -6.17 -12.25
C ASP A 83 -14.34 -5.32 -11.13
N GLY A 84 -13.52 -4.33 -11.48
CA GLY A 84 -12.87 -3.43 -10.54
C GLY A 84 -12.32 -2.16 -11.17
N VAL A 85 -11.98 -1.20 -10.30
CA VAL A 85 -11.40 0.10 -10.69
C VAL A 85 -10.11 0.34 -9.92
N VAL A 86 -9.09 0.79 -10.65
CA VAL A 86 -7.81 1.29 -10.11
C VAL A 86 -7.88 2.80 -10.04
N ILE A 87 -7.68 3.37 -8.85
CA ILE A 87 -7.75 4.81 -8.58
C ILE A 87 -6.33 5.33 -8.27
N ALA A 88 -5.82 6.23 -9.11
CA ALA A 88 -4.50 6.85 -8.98
C ALA A 88 -4.58 8.38 -9.18
N THR A 89 -5.64 8.99 -8.69
CA THR A 89 -5.91 10.43 -8.67
C THR A 89 -5.28 11.11 -7.45
N PRO A 90 -5.38 12.44 -7.27
CA PRO A 90 -5.01 13.10 -6.00
C PRO A 90 -5.81 12.60 -4.80
N SER A 91 -5.16 12.53 -3.63
CA SER A 91 -5.71 11.89 -2.42
C SER A 91 -7.08 12.42 -1.98
N ALA A 92 -7.37 13.69 -2.23
CA ALA A 92 -8.67 14.30 -1.91
C ALA A 92 -9.86 13.64 -2.64
N LEU A 93 -9.61 13.00 -3.76
CA LEU A 93 -10.65 12.40 -4.60
C LEU A 93 -10.89 10.92 -4.27
N HIS A 94 -9.93 10.25 -3.61
CA HIS A 94 -9.93 8.81 -3.40
C HIS A 94 -11.22 8.32 -2.74
N ALA A 95 -11.63 8.92 -1.62
CA ALA A 95 -12.80 8.45 -0.86
C ALA A 95 -14.09 8.53 -1.68
N GLY A 96 -14.36 9.66 -2.32
CA GLY A 96 -15.57 9.83 -3.15
C GLY A 96 -15.59 8.90 -4.35
N GLN A 97 -14.47 8.76 -5.05
CA GLN A 97 -14.34 7.89 -6.22
C GLN A 97 -14.45 6.40 -5.87
N ALA A 98 -13.80 5.99 -4.77
CA ALA A 98 -13.86 4.61 -4.30
C ALA A 98 -15.28 4.24 -3.84
N MET A 99 -15.95 5.10 -3.08
CA MET A 99 -17.34 4.86 -2.67
C MET A 99 -18.26 4.74 -3.87
N ALA A 100 -18.14 5.63 -4.88
CA ALA A 100 -18.94 5.54 -6.10
C ALA A 100 -18.75 4.23 -6.89
N ALA A 101 -17.52 3.70 -6.90
CA ALA A 101 -17.23 2.41 -7.52
C ALA A 101 -17.78 1.23 -6.70
N LEU A 102 -17.58 1.24 -5.37
CA LEU A 102 -18.06 0.20 -4.45
C LEU A 102 -19.59 0.10 -4.46
N GLU A 103 -20.30 1.23 -4.46
CA GLU A 103 -21.77 1.31 -4.56
C GLU A 103 -22.33 0.68 -5.86
N ARG A 104 -21.53 0.68 -6.94
CA ARG A 104 -21.84 -0.03 -8.18
C ARG A 104 -21.43 -1.50 -8.17
N GLY A 105 -20.93 -2.00 -7.04
CA GLY A 105 -20.52 -3.40 -6.88
C GLY A 105 -19.17 -3.73 -7.51
N LEU A 106 -18.31 -2.73 -7.74
CA LEU A 106 -16.95 -2.91 -8.28
C LEU A 106 -15.94 -3.06 -7.15
N ALA A 107 -14.95 -3.93 -7.34
CA ALA A 107 -13.77 -3.97 -6.48
C ALA A 107 -12.92 -2.72 -6.71
N VAL A 108 -12.18 -2.29 -5.68
CA VAL A 108 -11.36 -1.07 -5.76
C VAL A 108 -9.93 -1.34 -5.35
N PHE A 109 -8.98 -0.92 -6.18
CA PHE A 109 -7.58 -0.73 -5.82
C PHE A 109 -7.26 0.75 -5.83
N CYS A 110 -6.78 1.28 -4.70
CA CYS A 110 -6.51 2.70 -4.56
C CYS A 110 -5.02 2.96 -4.34
N HIS A 111 -4.46 3.97 -5.01
CA HIS A 111 -3.11 4.42 -4.69
C HIS A 111 -3.05 4.96 -3.26
N LYS A 112 -1.87 4.89 -2.64
CA LYS A 112 -1.64 5.44 -1.29
C LYS A 112 -1.58 6.98 -1.31
N PRO A 113 -1.95 7.63 -0.21
CA PRO A 113 -2.67 7.08 0.95
C PRO A 113 -4.07 6.65 0.55
N LEU A 114 -4.67 5.69 1.24
CA LEU A 114 -6.06 5.29 0.95
C LEU A 114 -6.99 6.50 0.98
N ALA A 115 -6.81 7.37 1.98
CA ALA A 115 -7.59 8.56 2.20
C ALA A 115 -6.77 9.60 2.97
N ARG A 116 -7.27 10.83 3.07
CA ARG A 116 -6.62 11.93 3.80
C ARG A 116 -6.77 11.82 5.33
N THR A 117 -7.80 11.11 5.79
CA THR A 117 -8.13 10.95 7.22
C THR A 117 -8.57 9.52 7.54
N ALA A 118 -8.49 9.15 8.82
CA ALA A 118 -9.02 7.87 9.29
C ALA A 118 -10.53 7.75 9.10
N ALA A 119 -11.27 8.86 9.21
CA ALA A 119 -12.70 8.90 8.97
C ALA A 119 -13.06 8.56 7.52
N GLU A 120 -12.36 9.16 6.54
CA GLU A 120 -12.52 8.82 5.13
C GLU A 120 -12.15 7.34 4.86
N ALA A 121 -11.03 6.87 5.40
CA ALA A 121 -10.61 5.47 5.27
C ALA A 121 -11.65 4.51 5.86
N ALA A 122 -12.22 4.84 7.02
CA ALA A 122 -13.29 4.05 7.65
C ALA A 122 -14.55 3.98 6.78
N GLN A 123 -14.95 5.09 6.14
CA GLN A 123 -16.08 5.11 5.21
C GLN A 123 -15.83 4.20 3.99
N MET A 124 -14.63 4.24 3.41
CA MET A 124 -14.27 3.38 2.26
C MET A 124 -14.28 1.90 2.66
N VAL A 125 -13.70 1.55 3.81
CA VAL A 125 -13.68 0.16 4.31
C VAL A 125 -15.09 -0.31 4.66
N ALA A 126 -15.93 0.56 5.25
CA ALA A 126 -17.33 0.25 5.55
C ALA A 126 -18.14 0.02 4.27
N ALA A 127 -17.95 0.84 3.23
CA ALA A 127 -18.59 0.68 1.93
C ALA A 127 -18.15 -0.64 1.26
N ALA A 128 -16.85 -0.96 1.26
CA ALA A 128 -16.33 -2.22 0.73
C ALA A 128 -16.96 -3.43 1.44
N HIS A 129 -17.09 -3.37 2.76
CA HIS A 129 -17.74 -4.41 3.55
C HIS A 129 -19.26 -4.51 3.26
N ALA A 130 -19.96 -3.37 3.17
CA ALA A 130 -21.41 -3.34 2.93
C ALA A 130 -21.79 -3.89 1.55
N HIS A 131 -20.95 -3.63 0.53
CA HIS A 131 -21.14 -4.11 -0.83
C HIS A 131 -20.43 -5.43 -1.13
N ASP A 132 -19.75 -5.99 -0.11
CA ASP A 132 -18.99 -7.24 -0.20
C ASP A 132 -18.03 -7.24 -1.40
N ARG A 133 -17.15 -6.23 -1.45
CA ARG A 133 -16.17 -6.04 -2.54
C ARG A 133 -14.75 -5.89 -2.03
N LEU A 134 -13.83 -6.45 -2.79
CA LEU A 134 -12.40 -6.40 -2.50
C LEU A 134 -11.91 -4.94 -2.56
N LEU A 135 -11.24 -4.49 -1.48
CA LEU A 135 -10.58 -3.19 -1.39
C LEU A 135 -9.09 -3.39 -1.14
N GLY A 136 -8.25 -2.89 -2.05
CA GLY A 136 -6.79 -2.90 -1.94
C GLY A 136 -6.19 -1.50 -1.92
N VAL A 137 -4.97 -1.40 -1.40
CA VAL A 137 -4.18 -0.16 -1.41
C VAL A 137 -2.77 -0.45 -1.89
N ASP A 138 -2.19 0.49 -2.64
CA ASP A 138 -0.83 0.40 -3.18
C ASP A 138 0.24 0.64 -2.11
N PHE A 139 0.34 -0.26 -1.14
CA PHE A 139 1.44 -0.29 -0.19
C PHE A 139 2.58 -1.16 -0.73
N SER A 140 3.25 -0.64 -1.74
CA SER A 140 4.22 -1.35 -2.59
C SER A 140 5.39 -1.97 -1.80
N TYR A 141 5.84 -1.37 -0.69
CA TYR A 141 6.97 -1.89 0.10
C TYR A 141 6.73 -3.28 0.70
N ARG A 142 5.47 -3.71 0.86
CA ARG A 142 5.13 -5.08 1.27
C ARG A 142 5.60 -6.13 0.24
N HIS A 143 5.76 -5.72 -1.02
CA HIS A 143 6.04 -6.58 -2.18
C HIS A 143 7.52 -6.56 -2.60
N VAL A 144 8.38 -5.81 -1.90
CA VAL A 144 9.83 -5.89 -2.08
C VAL A 144 10.30 -7.32 -1.74
N ALA A 145 11.16 -7.89 -2.58
CA ALA A 145 11.67 -9.25 -2.39
C ALA A 145 12.28 -9.43 -1.01
N GLY A 146 11.96 -10.53 -0.34
CA GLY A 146 12.42 -10.87 1.00
C GLY A 146 11.57 -10.29 2.14
N VAL A 147 10.72 -9.27 1.90
CA VAL A 147 9.90 -8.66 2.96
C VAL A 147 8.80 -9.62 3.46
N ALA A 148 8.21 -10.41 2.57
CA ALA A 148 7.26 -11.46 2.96
C ALA A 148 7.92 -12.50 3.88
N SER A 149 9.14 -12.97 3.54
CA SER A 149 9.91 -13.89 4.37
C SER A 149 10.29 -13.26 5.72
N LEU A 150 10.68 -11.98 5.73
CA LEU A 150 10.94 -11.24 6.98
C LEU A 150 9.69 -11.22 7.87
N ARG A 151 8.52 -10.91 7.30
CA ARG A 151 7.25 -10.95 8.03
C ARG A 151 6.94 -12.32 8.62
N GLU A 152 7.14 -13.39 7.85
CA GLU A 152 6.93 -14.75 8.32
C GLU A 152 7.82 -15.08 9.50
N GLN A 153 9.12 -14.76 9.45
CA GLN A 153 10.07 -14.96 10.53
C GLN A 153 9.71 -14.17 11.80
N VAL A 154 9.28 -12.88 11.63
CA VAL A 154 8.81 -12.07 12.77
C VAL A 154 7.58 -12.71 13.41
N ARG A 155 6.60 -13.14 12.62
CA ARG A 155 5.36 -13.73 13.11
C ARG A 155 5.52 -15.13 13.69
N ALA A 156 6.48 -15.89 13.20
CA ALA A 156 6.89 -17.17 13.79
C ALA A 156 7.67 -16.99 15.10
N GLY A 157 7.98 -15.73 15.49
CA GLY A 157 8.73 -15.41 16.69
C GLY A 157 10.22 -15.75 16.59
N GLU A 158 10.77 -15.95 15.39
CA GLU A 158 12.20 -16.30 15.23
C GLU A 158 13.14 -15.19 15.72
N LEU A 159 12.71 -13.93 15.64
CA LEU A 159 13.44 -12.76 16.14
C LEU A 159 13.18 -12.49 17.64
N GLY A 160 12.32 -13.29 18.28
CA GLY A 160 11.84 -13.02 19.63
C GLY A 160 10.78 -11.90 19.65
N ASP A 161 10.63 -11.23 20.78
CA ASP A 161 9.71 -10.12 20.94
C ASP A 161 10.30 -8.86 20.30
N ILE A 162 9.63 -8.32 19.29
CA ILE A 162 10.03 -7.04 18.69
C ILE A 162 9.71 -5.93 19.68
N TYR A 163 10.75 -5.24 20.18
CA TYR A 163 10.63 -4.18 21.18
C TYR A 163 10.97 -2.79 20.65
N ALA A 164 11.69 -2.70 19.51
CA ALA A 164 12.02 -1.43 18.88
C ALA A 164 11.97 -1.55 17.35
N ILE A 165 11.56 -0.46 16.68
CA ILE A 165 11.48 -0.35 15.21
C ILE A 165 11.98 1.04 14.82
N ASP A 166 12.93 1.10 13.89
CA ASP A 166 13.40 2.36 13.30
C ASP A 166 12.97 2.44 11.85
N LEU A 167 12.35 3.56 11.50
CA LEU A 167 11.81 3.85 10.19
C LEU A 167 12.37 5.17 9.67
N THR A 168 12.95 5.15 8.50
CA THR A 168 13.53 6.35 7.87
C THR A 168 13.12 6.42 6.41
N PHE A 169 12.58 7.57 5.98
CA PHE A 169 12.33 7.85 4.58
C PHE A 169 12.63 9.31 4.25
N HIS A 170 13.83 9.57 3.79
CA HIS A 170 14.27 10.89 3.36
C HIS A 170 14.44 10.94 1.86
N ASN A 171 13.83 11.92 1.20
CA ASN A 171 14.07 12.27 -0.19
C ASN A 171 14.89 13.55 -0.29
N ALA A 172 15.80 13.61 -1.27
CA ALA A 172 16.52 14.83 -1.63
C ALA A 172 15.68 15.80 -2.46
N CYS A 173 14.58 15.34 -3.05
CA CYS A 173 13.71 16.11 -3.93
C CYS A 173 12.32 16.32 -3.33
N ASP A 174 11.66 17.37 -3.81
CA ASP A 174 10.24 17.64 -3.55
C ASP A 174 9.33 16.82 -4.46
N PRO A 175 8.06 16.62 -4.07
CA PRO A 175 7.01 16.22 -4.99
C PRO A 175 6.82 17.26 -6.11
N ASP A 176 6.59 16.80 -7.33
CA ASP A 176 6.47 17.62 -8.52
C ASP A 176 5.08 18.24 -8.75
N LYS A 177 4.04 17.74 -8.07
CA LYS A 177 2.66 18.19 -8.26
C LYS A 177 2.22 19.19 -7.20
N ALA A 178 1.59 20.28 -7.62
CA ALA A 178 1.15 21.38 -6.75
C ALA A 178 0.20 20.93 -5.63
N TRP A 179 -0.63 19.92 -5.87
CA TRP A 179 -1.60 19.42 -4.88
C TRP A 179 -0.97 18.81 -3.63
N PHE A 180 0.30 18.37 -3.68
CA PHE A 180 1.01 17.91 -2.48
C PHE A 180 1.22 19.04 -1.45
N TYR A 181 1.26 20.28 -1.90
CA TYR A 181 1.48 21.46 -1.07
C TYR A 181 0.19 22.09 -0.52
N ASP A 182 -0.95 21.50 -0.80
CA ASP A 182 -2.27 21.87 -0.28
C ASP A 182 -2.81 20.73 0.59
N VAL A 183 -2.84 20.93 1.92
CA VAL A 183 -3.33 19.93 2.87
C VAL A 183 -4.78 19.51 2.64
N THR A 184 -5.58 20.37 2.00
CA THR A 184 -6.96 20.01 1.63
C THR A 184 -7.01 18.98 0.51
N GLN A 185 -5.95 18.90 -0.30
CA GLN A 185 -5.81 17.96 -1.39
C GLN A 185 -4.99 16.73 -1.00
N SER A 186 -3.86 16.93 -0.32
CA SER A 186 -2.92 15.87 0.04
C SER A 186 -3.25 15.18 1.36
N GLY A 187 -3.90 15.87 2.30
CA GLY A 187 -4.12 15.41 3.67
C GLY A 187 -2.94 15.70 4.60
N GLY A 188 -1.75 16.06 4.10
CA GLY A 188 -0.54 16.33 4.88
C GLY A 188 0.69 16.46 3.99
N GLY A 189 1.87 16.44 4.57
CA GLY A 189 3.15 16.53 3.88
C GLY A 189 3.89 15.20 3.77
N CYS A 190 5.17 15.20 4.15
CA CYS A 190 6.04 14.02 3.98
C CYS A 190 5.61 12.79 4.79
N VAL A 191 4.88 12.94 5.88
CA VAL A 191 4.30 11.78 6.61
C VAL A 191 3.22 11.11 5.77
N MET A 192 2.31 11.89 5.19
CA MET A 192 1.23 11.39 4.35
C MET A 192 1.75 10.76 3.05
N ASP A 193 2.81 11.34 2.48
CA ASP A 193 3.40 10.87 1.22
C ASP A 193 4.37 9.68 1.43
N LEU A 194 5.33 9.80 2.36
CA LEU A 194 6.43 8.87 2.54
C LEU A 194 6.29 8.04 3.82
N GLY A 195 5.99 8.69 4.93
CA GLY A 195 5.87 8.05 6.24
C GLY A 195 4.81 6.97 6.29
N VAL A 196 3.70 7.16 5.59
CA VAL A 196 2.57 6.21 5.54
C VAL A 196 2.99 4.82 5.05
N HIS A 197 3.93 4.74 4.12
CA HIS A 197 4.46 3.46 3.64
C HIS A 197 5.17 2.66 4.74
N LEU A 198 5.97 3.35 5.54
CA LEU A 198 6.75 2.70 6.60
C LEU A 198 5.91 2.40 7.85
N ILE A 199 4.91 3.24 8.15
CA ILE A 199 3.90 2.97 9.18
C ILE A 199 3.15 1.68 8.81
N ASP A 200 2.67 1.60 7.57
CA ASP A 200 2.01 0.40 7.06
C ASP A 200 2.91 -0.83 7.13
N LEU A 201 4.16 -0.71 6.66
CA LEU A 201 5.13 -1.80 6.66
C LEU A 201 5.38 -2.34 8.08
N ALA A 202 5.57 -1.45 9.06
CA ALA A 202 5.80 -1.83 10.45
C ALA A 202 4.60 -2.60 11.03
N MET A 203 3.38 -2.12 10.78
CA MET A 203 2.14 -2.79 11.20
C MET A 203 1.94 -4.13 10.49
N TRP A 204 2.22 -4.18 9.20
CA TRP A 204 2.05 -5.39 8.39
C TRP A 204 3.04 -6.48 8.77
N VAL A 205 4.31 -6.14 8.98
CA VAL A 205 5.36 -7.08 9.40
C VAL A 205 5.08 -7.63 10.80
N THR A 206 4.80 -6.76 11.76
CA THR A 206 4.61 -7.18 13.17
C THR A 206 3.23 -7.75 13.45
N GLY A 207 2.22 -7.39 12.65
CA GLY A 207 0.81 -7.72 12.91
C GLY A 207 0.16 -6.87 13.99
N ARG A 208 0.88 -5.89 14.54
CA ARG A 208 0.39 -4.98 15.57
C ARG A 208 -0.37 -3.84 14.92
N THR A 209 -1.51 -3.46 15.48
CA THR A 209 -2.38 -2.42 14.91
C THR A 209 -2.75 -1.33 15.91
N ARG A 210 -2.59 -1.60 17.20
CA ARG A 210 -2.98 -0.66 18.25
C ARG A 210 -1.82 0.30 18.55
N VAL A 211 -2.12 1.59 18.62
CA VAL A 211 -1.18 2.64 19.00
C VAL A 211 -1.58 3.26 20.31
N GLU A 212 -0.66 3.25 21.30
CA GLU A 212 -0.95 3.80 22.63
C GLU A 212 -0.61 5.27 22.74
N SER A 213 0.54 5.70 22.24
CA SER A 213 1.02 7.08 22.33
C SER A 213 1.61 7.52 21.01
N VAL A 214 1.52 8.80 20.71
CA VAL A 214 2.20 9.42 19.56
C VAL A 214 2.77 10.76 20.04
N ASP A 215 4.08 10.93 19.86
CA ASP A 215 4.77 12.21 19.98
C ASP A 215 5.36 12.57 18.63
N ALA A 216 4.99 13.73 18.10
CA ALA A 216 5.35 14.15 16.76
C ALA A 216 5.91 15.57 16.75
N GLN A 217 7.02 15.75 16.03
CA GLN A 217 7.61 17.04 15.75
C GLN A 217 7.63 17.24 14.25
N LEU A 218 6.83 18.19 13.78
CA LEU A 218 6.62 18.48 12.37
C LEU A 218 7.26 19.83 12.03
N TYR A 219 7.91 19.91 10.88
CA TYR A 219 8.62 21.11 10.46
C TYR A 219 8.30 21.43 8.99
N ARG A 220 8.34 22.74 8.68
CA ARG A 220 8.32 23.25 7.32
C ARG A 220 9.41 24.30 7.16
N HIS A 221 10.35 24.05 6.25
CA HIS A 221 11.52 24.91 6.02
C HIS A 221 12.26 25.25 7.34
N GLY A 222 12.48 24.22 8.18
CA GLY A 222 13.15 24.34 9.46
C GLY A 222 12.32 25.01 10.58
N LYS A 223 11.10 25.43 10.31
CA LYS A 223 10.18 26.03 11.30
C LYS A 223 9.24 24.95 11.83
N ARG A 224 9.15 24.84 13.16
CA ARG A 224 8.25 23.89 13.81
C ARG A 224 6.78 24.26 13.52
N LEU A 225 6.00 23.27 13.15
CA LEU A 225 4.54 23.35 13.04
C LEU A 225 3.91 22.88 14.35
N VAL A 226 2.80 23.52 14.73
CA VAL A 226 2.04 23.18 15.94
C VAL A 226 0.70 22.59 15.50
N PRO A 227 0.32 21.41 15.97
CA PRO A 227 -1.01 20.84 15.69
C PRO A 227 -2.16 21.71 16.23
N PRO A 228 -3.33 21.74 15.56
CA PRO A 228 -3.64 21.07 14.31
C PRO A 228 -2.91 21.70 13.11
N VAL A 229 -2.29 20.84 12.27
CA VAL A 229 -1.42 21.30 11.20
C VAL A 229 -2.23 21.70 9.97
N SER A 230 -2.05 22.96 9.55
CA SER A 230 -2.72 23.53 8.35
C SER A 230 -1.83 23.68 7.14
N LEU A 231 -0.54 23.33 7.26
CA LEU A 231 0.46 23.37 6.19
C LEU A 231 1.13 22.01 6.08
N PRO A 232 1.46 21.54 4.85
CA PRO A 232 2.18 20.28 4.69
C PRO A 232 3.61 20.43 5.20
N GLU A 233 4.01 19.54 6.09
CA GLU A 233 5.38 19.46 6.61
C GLU A 233 6.31 18.84 5.57
N ASP A 234 7.57 19.32 5.57
CA ASP A 234 8.65 18.79 4.74
C ASP A 234 9.66 17.95 5.54
N TYR A 235 9.52 17.93 6.88
CA TYR A 235 10.28 17.06 7.78
C TYR A 235 9.40 16.67 8.98
N ALA A 236 9.47 15.40 9.36
CA ALA A 236 8.83 14.87 10.55
C ALA A 236 9.78 13.97 11.34
N SER A 237 9.75 14.10 12.67
CA SER A 237 10.32 13.17 13.62
C SER A 237 9.21 12.72 14.56
N VAL A 238 8.94 11.43 14.58
CA VAL A 238 7.79 10.85 15.28
C VAL A 238 8.24 9.67 16.12
N GLN A 239 7.75 9.61 17.34
CA GLN A 239 7.87 8.43 18.20
C GLN A 239 6.47 7.96 18.58
N TYR A 240 6.21 6.65 18.44
CA TYR A 240 4.95 6.06 18.86
C TYR A 240 5.15 4.64 19.37
N ARG A 241 4.13 4.09 19.99
CA ARG A 241 4.15 2.77 20.58
C ARG A 241 3.14 1.89 19.88
N LEU A 242 3.61 0.76 19.32
CA LEU A 242 2.75 -0.28 18.73
C LEU A 242 2.55 -1.41 19.72
N ASP A 243 1.28 -1.68 20.03
CA ASP A 243 0.86 -2.76 20.92
C ASP A 243 0.14 -3.88 20.15
N ASN A 244 0.13 -5.07 20.72
CA ASN A 244 -0.61 -6.24 20.23
C ASN A 244 -1.74 -6.69 21.16
N GLY A 245 -2.05 -5.89 22.19
CA GLY A 245 -3.24 -6.11 23.04
C GLY A 245 -3.11 -7.15 24.13
N GLY A 246 -1.88 -7.43 24.64
CA GLY A 246 -1.95 -8.36 25.74
C GLY A 246 -0.71 -8.89 26.45
N VAL A 247 0.49 -8.72 26.01
CA VAL A 247 1.65 -9.18 26.79
C VAL A 247 2.89 -8.36 26.43
N ALA A 248 3.54 -7.84 27.45
CA ALA A 248 4.73 -7.02 27.38
C ALA A 248 4.53 -5.61 26.77
N ASP A 249 5.34 -4.73 27.19
CA ASP A 249 5.45 -3.34 26.74
C ASP A 249 5.62 -3.23 25.21
N GLY A 250 4.63 -2.88 24.44
CA GLY A 250 4.64 -2.79 22.98
C GLY A 250 5.95 -2.31 22.35
N ALA A 251 6.10 -2.36 21.03
CA ALA A 251 7.32 -1.89 20.37
C ALA A 251 7.36 -0.36 20.33
N CYS A 252 8.50 0.22 20.73
CA CYS A 252 8.82 1.61 20.48
C CYS A 252 9.15 1.78 19.01
N VAL A 253 8.43 2.64 18.30
CA VAL A 253 8.68 2.97 16.89
C VAL A 253 9.19 4.40 16.79
N ARG A 254 10.29 4.58 16.06
CA ARG A 254 10.81 5.89 15.67
C ARG A 254 10.67 6.02 14.17
N LEU A 255 10.03 7.08 13.71
CA LEU A 255 9.87 7.42 12.30
C LEU A 255 10.48 8.79 12.04
N ALA A 256 11.37 8.86 11.05
CA ALA A 256 11.83 10.12 10.48
C ALA A 256 11.55 10.11 8.98
N CYS A 257 10.88 11.14 8.46
CA CYS A 257 10.67 11.27 7.03
C CYS A 257 10.80 12.74 6.60
N SER A 258 11.15 12.93 5.34
CA SER A 258 11.32 14.29 4.82
C SER A 258 11.32 14.37 3.31
N TRP A 259 10.93 15.53 2.80
CA TRP A 259 11.25 16.03 1.48
C TRP A 259 12.46 16.96 1.55
N ARG A 260 13.26 17.04 0.47
CA ARG A 260 14.38 17.99 0.32
C ARG A 260 15.46 17.89 1.40
N LEU A 261 15.64 16.73 2.01
CA LEU A 261 16.70 16.59 3.01
C LEU A 261 18.08 16.45 2.34
N PRO A 262 19.06 17.30 2.66
CA PRO A 262 20.41 17.20 2.10
C PRO A 262 21.20 16.06 2.81
N ALA A 263 20.75 14.80 2.61
CA ALA A 263 21.33 13.62 3.24
C ALA A 263 22.51 13.02 2.47
N GLY A 264 22.98 13.69 1.38
CA GLY A 264 24.10 13.20 0.56
C GLY A 264 23.75 12.04 -0.37
N ALA A 265 22.47 11.71 -0.51
CA ALA A 265 21.93 10.65 -1.37
C ALA A 265 20.59 11.09 -1.95
N GLY A 266 20.15 10.48 -3.07
CA GLY A 266 18.84 10.75 -3.67
C GLY A 266 17.70 10.39 -2.75
N ALA A 267 17.80 9.24 -2.06
CA ALA A 267 16.91 8.84 -0.98
C ALA A 267 17.67 8.04 0.10
N VAL A 268 17.17 8.10 1.34
CA VAL A 268 17.56 7.21 2.45
C VAL A 268 16.28 6.54 2.93
N ILE A 269 16.17 5.23 2.70
CA ILE A 269 14.97 4.45 3.04
C ILE A 269 15.40 3.25 3.87
N GLU A 270 14.86 3.16 5.09
CA GLU A 270 15.18 2.09 6.01
C GLU A 270 13.96 1.72 6.88
N ALA A 271 13.78 0.42 7.08
CA ALA A 271 12.92 -0.13 8.13
C ALA A 271 13.70 -1.23 8.87
N SER A 272 14.04 -0.98 10.13
CA SER A 272 14.80 -1.90 10.98
C SER A 272 13.95 -2.37 12.15
N PHE A 273 13.95 -3.69 12.39
CA PHE A 273 13.17 -4.37 13.43
C PHE A 273 14.14 -5.02 14.42
N TYR A 274 14.00 -4.71 15.69
CA TYR A 274 14.87 -5.23 16.76
C TYR A 274 14.06 -6.11 17.70
N GLY A 275 14.40 -7.38 17.72
CA GLY A 275 13.81 -8.38 18.61
C GLY A 275 14.78 -8.86 19.66
N THR A 276 14.27 -9.56 20.67
CA THR A 276 15.06 -10.09 21.81
C THR A 276 16.02 -11.21 21.43
N ARG A 277 15.84 -11.82 20.25
CA ARG A 277 16.67 -12.93 19.73
C ARG A 277 17.33 -12.65 18.39
N GLY A 278 17.06 -11.50 17.78
CA GLY A 278 17.62 -11.13 16.50
C GLY A 278 16.97 -9.87 15.94
N GLY A 279 17.46 -9.41 14.82
CA GLY A 279 16.93 -8.24 14.12
C GLY A 279 16.71 -8.52 12.64
N ALA A 280 16.06 -7.58 11.96
CA ALA A 280 15.93 -7.59 10.51
C ALA A 280 15.87 -6.18 9.96
N SER A 281 16.24 -5.99 8.72
CA SER A 281 16.15 -4.69 8.06
C SER A 281 15.81 -4.80 6.57
N LEU A 282 15.11 -3.78 6.11
CA LEU A 282 14.98 -3.37 4.72
C LEU A 282 15.74 -2.06 4.57
N ARG A 283 16.65 -1.95 3.59
CA ARG A 283 17.43 -0.72 3.33
C ARG A 283 17.61 -0.51 1.84
N ASN A 284 17.46 0.73 1.39
CA ASN A 284 17.80 1.06 0.01
C ASN A 284 19.32 1.10 -0.23
N VAL A 285 19.73 0.97 -1.47
CA VAL A 285 21.13 0.91 -1.90
C VAL A 285 21.44 2.09 -2.82
N GLY A 286 22.58 2.72 -2.58
CA GLY A 286 23.10 3.80 -3.45
C GLY A 286 22.20 5.02 -3.59
N GLY A 287 21.26 5.24 -2.63
CA GLY A 287 20.30 6.33 -2.73
C GLY A 287 19.14 6.07 -3.70
N SER A 288 19.00 4.84 -4.22
CA SER A 288 17.89 4.44 -5.09
C SER A 288 16.58 4.36 -4.30
N VAL A 289 15.47 4.67 -4.96
CA VAL A 289 14.11 4.46 -4.41
C VAL A 289 13.54 3.09 -4.77
N CYS A 290 14.25 2.31 -5.61
CA CYS A 290 13.79 1.02 -6.13
C CYS A 290 14.64 -0.17 -5.67
N ASP A 291 15.94 0.04 -5.36
CA ASP A 291 16.88 -1.02 -5.07
C ASP A 291 17.01 -1.24 -3.56
N PHE A 292 16.68 -2.43 -3.08
CA PHE A 292 16.68 -2.76 -1.65
C PHE A 292 17.49 -4.00 -1.32
N ILE A 293 18.03 -4.01 -0.12
CA ILE A 293 18.55 -5.20 0.55
C ILE A 293 17.63 -5.49 1.73
N VAL A 294 17.15 -6.73 1.82
CA VAL A 294 16.46 -7.26 2.98
C VAL A 294 17.37 -8.26 3.66
N ALA A 295 17.58 -8.10 4.97
CA ALA A 295 18.50 -8.93 5.72
C ALA A 295 17.96 -9.25 7.13
N ARG A 296 18.31 -10.45 7.63
CA ARG A 296 18.20 -10.85 9.03
C ARG A 296 19.53 -10.66 9.74
N HIS A 297 19.48 -10.32 11.01
CA HIS A 297 20.65 -10.06 11.86
C HIS A 297 20.65 -10.95 13.09
N ASP A 298 21.83 -11.51 13.42
CA ASP A 298 22.09 -12.24 14.64
C ASP A 298 23.37 -11.66 15.26
N GLY A 299 23.21 -10.78 16.25
CA GLY A 299 24.28 -9.94 16.76
C GLY A 299 24.94 -9.13 15.65
N ALA A 300 26.23 -9.32 15.44
CA ALA A 300 27.00 -8.64 14.38
C ALA A 300 26.94 -9.35 13.01
N ARG A 301 26.29 -10.50 12.92
CA ARG A 301 26.16 -11.26 11.67
C ARG A 301 24.90 -10.85 10.92
N SER A 302 25.00 -10.74 9.59
CA SER A 302 23.88 -10.47 8.71
C SER A 302 23.73 -11.57 7.67
N CYS A 303 22.50 -12.06 7.49
CA CYS A 303 22.13 -12.98 6.43
C CYS A 303 21.18 -12.24 5.48
N ARG A 304 21.55 -12.11 4.21
CA ARG A 304 20.74 -11.46 3.20
C ARG A 304 19.57 -12.37 2.80
N LEU A 305 18.36 -11.85 2.87
CA LEU A 305 17.12 -12.52 2.42
C LEU A 305 16.81 -12.17 0.96
N ALA A 306 17.12 -10.94 0.55
CA ALA A 306 16.99 -10.49 -0.83
C ALA A 306 18.01 -9.39 -1.14
N ALA A 307 18.32 -9.21 -2.43
CA ALA A 307 19.28 -8.26 -2.98
C ALA A 307 18.63 -7.38 -4.06
N PRO A 308 19.28 -6.27 -4.46
CA PRO A 308 18.81 -5.41 -5.56
C PRO A 308 18.58 -6.13 -6.88
N GLN A 309 17.95 -5.43 -7.84
CA GLN A 309 17.43 -5.90 -9.14
C GLN A 309 16.13 -6.70 -8.99
N ASP A 310 15.24 -6.19 -8.15
CA ASP A 310 13.89 -6.69 -7.98
C ASP A 310 12.90 -5.68 -8.58
N ASP A 311 12.15 -6.11 -9.58
CA ASP A 311 11.05 -5.34 -10.16
C ASP A 311 9.78 -5.55 -9.31
N TRP A 312 9.72 -4.84 -8.19
CA TRP A 312 8.61 -4.93 -7.23
C TRP A 312 7.55 -3.84 -7.44
N ASP A 313 7.88 -2.82 -8.22
CA ASP A 313 6.95 -1.71 -8.48
C ASP A 313 5.78 -2.20 -9.36
N GLY A 314 4.54 -2.00 -8.87
CA GLY A 314 3.34 -2.57 -9.52
C GLY A 314 2.88 -3.93 -8.97
N ARG A 315 3.71 -4.71 -8.26
CA ARG A 315 3.29 -6.03 -7.71
C ARG A 315 2.08 -5.95 -6.79
N ALA A 316 1.90 -4.87 -6.06
CA ALA A 316 0.73 -4.68 -5.19
C ALA A 316 -0.57 -4.77 -6.01
N LEU A 317 -0.64 -4.09 -7.15
CA LEU A 317 -1.78 -4.15 -8.06
C LEU A 317 -1.92 -5.52 -8.73
N VAL A 318 -0.81 -6.09 -9.19
CA VAL A 318 -0.79 -7.42 -9.82
C VAL A 318 -1.32 -8.49 -8.87
N ASP A 319 -0.90 -8.47 -7.61
CA ASP A 319 -1.35 -9.43 -6.61
C ASP A 319 -2.82 -9.19 -6.21
N TRP A 320 -3.25 -7.92 -6.13
CA TRP A 320 -4.66 -7.59 -5.94
C TRP A 320 -5.53 -8.09 -7.12
N ALA A 321 -5.07 -7.93 -8.36
CA ALA A 321 -5.81 -8.41 -9.54
C ALA A 321 -5.91 -9.95 -9.58
N ARG A 322 -4.85 -10.65 -9.15
CA ARG A 322 -4.88 -12.11 -8.96
C ARG A 322 -5.88 -12.53 -7.87
N GLN A 323 -5.90 -11.79 -6.76
CA GLN A 323 -6.87 -12.03 -5.70
C GLN A 323 -8.29 -11.79 -6.20
N LEU A 324 -8.54 -10.69 -6.91
CA LEU A 324 -9.85 -10.39 -7.51
C LEU A 324 -10.35 -11.49 -8.44
N ALA A 325 -9.45 -12.06 -9.25
CA ALA A 325 -9.77 -13.18 -10.14
C ALA A 325 -10.18 -14.45 -9.38
N LEU A 326 -9.72 -14.63 -8.15
CA LEU A 326 -9.99 -15.79 -7.30
C LEU A 326 -11.17 -15.55 -6.36
N ASP A 327 -11.24 -14.37 -5.78
CA ASP A 327 -12.23 -13.99 -4.78
C ASP A 327 -12.47 -12.46 -4.81
N PRO A 328 -13.61 -12.00 -5.35
CA PRO A 328 -13.95 -10.58 -5.42
C PRO A 328 -14.54 -10.01 -4.11
N HIS A 329 -14.72 -10.85 -3.08
CA HIS A 329 -15.39 -10.49 -1.85
C HIS A 329 -14.52 -9.65 -0.92
N PHE A 330 -15.15 -9.03 0.05
CA PHE A 330 -14.47 -8.21 1.05
C PHE A 330 -13.43 -9.00 1.85
N ASP A 331 -12.19 -8.53 1.84
CA ASP A 331 -11.12 -9.06 2.71
C ASP A 331 -11.14 -8.32 4.06
N PRO A 332 -11.42 -9.02 5.19
CA PRO A 332 -11.37 -8.43 6.53
C PRO A 332 -10.02 -7.77 6.87
N GLY A 333 -8.94 -8.15 6.19
CA GLY A 333 -7.61 -7.53 6.32
C GLY A 333 -7.61 -6.05 5.94
N ALA A 334 -8.57 -5.58 5.12
CA ALA A 334 -8.74 -4.18 4.76
C ALA A 334 -9.03 -3.27 5.97
N ARG A 335 -9.56 -3.80 7.09
CA ARG A 335 -9.78 -3.01 8.33
C ARG A 335 -8.52 -2.36 8.87
N ARG A 336 -7.35 -2.97 8.64
CA ARG A 336 -6.04 -2.42 9.05
C ARG A 336 -5.69 -1.12 8.33
N LEU A 337 -6.30 -0.84 7.19
CA LEU A 337 -6.09 0.40 6.45
C LEU A 337 -6.57 1.61 7.26
N VAL A 338 -7.64 1.43 8.05
CA VAL A 338 -8.13 2.45 8.99
C VAL A 338 -7.12 2.68 10.11
N ASP A 339 -6.50 1.61 10.63
CA ASP A 339 -5.51 1.74 11.71
C ASP A 339 -4.27 2.52 11.24
N VAL A 340 -3.82 2.32 10.00
CA VAL A 340 -2.71 3.10 9.40
C VAL A 340 -3.09 4.58 9.32
N ALA A 341 -4.28 4.90 8.80
CA ALA A 341 -4.76 6.28 8.71
C ALA A 341 -4.93 6.92 10.09
N ALA A 342 -5.36 6.15 11.11
CA ALA A 342 -5.51 6.64 12.48
C ALA A 342 -4.18 7.03 13.13
N ILE A 343 -3.09 6.32 12.82
CA ILE A 343 -1.75 6.73 13.27
C ILE A 343 -1.37 8.07 12.63
N VAL A 344 -1.59 8.21 11.33
CA VAL A 344 -1.29 9.45 10.61
C VAL A 344 -2.12 10.62 11.16
N ASP A 345 -3.41 10.42 11.44
CA ASP A 345 -4.25 11.46 12.07
C ASP A 345 -3.71 11.88 13.44
N ARG A 346 -3.29 10.93 14.28
CA ARG A 346 -2.67 11.24 15.58
C ARG A 346 -1.35 12.02 15.46
N ILE A 347 -0.55 11.74 14.40
CA ILE A 347 0.68 12.50 14.12
C ILE A 347 0.34 13.96 13.83
N TYR A 348 -0.75 14.22 13.10
CA TYR A 348 -1.21 15.57 12.77
C TYR A 348 -2.04 16.24 13.87
N GLY A 349 -2.37 15.53 14.95
CA GLY A 349 -3.22 16.04 16.05
C GLY A 349 -4.70 16.13 15.69
N ARG A 350 -5.17 15.19 14.88
CA ARG A 350 -6.56 15.04 14.42
C ARG A 350 -7.22 13.81 15.05
#